data_c12d66a8a1141bce2e21e65609f05965
#
_entry.id   c12d66a8a1141bce2e21e65609f05965
#
_cell.length_a   1.000
_cell.length_b   1.000
_cell.length_c   1.000
_cell.angle_alpha   90.00
_cell.angle_beta   90.00
_cell.angle_gamma   90.00
#
_symmetry.space_group_name_H-M   'P 1'
#
loop_
_entity.id
_entity.type
_entity.pdbx_description
1 polymer ?
#
loop_
_entity_poly.entity_id
_entity_poly.type
_entity_poly.pdbx_seq_one_letter_code
_entity_poly.pdbx_strand_id
1 'polypeptide(L)'
;GFNRSKVLDIGPGDEMGFDPGVIPGSGNFVMIRKNKSLGQWYGYKIDGVYASQHEINEQGLTEVLGQKIASIRPGDYRFRDQNGDGKITTADLVLLGSGEPDFTGGLTNTVSYKNLSLSVAMQFSYGATVFNANLHSLTSGRDGHNQIAEMNAKSWSPTLYDADGNVFFAGNNEAK
;
A
#
# COMPACT_ATOMS: atom_id res chain seq x y z
N GLY A 1 -19.95 14.56 14.73
CA GLY A 1 -19.96 13.26 15.39
C GLY A 1 -18.56 12.69 15.49
N PHE A 2 -18.25 12.08 16.60
CA PHE A 2 -17.05 11.27 16.78
C PHE A 2 -17.50 9.80 16.74
N ASN A 3 -16.85 9.01 15.89
CA ASN A 3 -17.07 7.59 15.82
C ASN A 3 -15.82 6.87 16.29
N ARG A 4 -15.96 5.93 17.21
CA ARG A 4 -14.87 5.09 17.68
C ARG A 4 -15.37 3.67 17.85
N SER A 5 -15.05 2.83 16.89
CA SER A 5 -15.33 1.40 16.98
C SER A 5 -14.22 0.67 17.72
N LYS A 6 -14.59 -0.43 18.36
CA LYS A 6 -13.64 -1.34 19.00
C LYS A 6 -14.15 -2.77 18.87
N VAL A 7 -13.34 -3.63 18.30
CA VAL A 7 -13.62 -5.06 18.21
C VAL A 7 -13.39 -5.69 19.58
N LEU A 8 -14.45 -6.26 20.17
CA LEU A 8 -14.39 -6.88 21.50
C LEU A 8 -14.03 -8.36 21.41
N ASP A 9 -14.59 -9.05 20.43
CA ASP A 9 -14.37 -10.47 20.21
C ASP A 9 -14.52 -10.81 18.72
N ILE A 10 -13.74 -11.77 18.24
CA ILE A 10 -13.74 -12.26 16.86
C ILE A 10 -13.84 -13.78 16.77
N GLY A 11 -14.15 -14.45 17.91
CA GLY A 11 -14.14 -15.90 17.99
C GLY A 11 -12.75 -16.48 18.27
N PRO A 12 -12.47 -17.71 17.83
CA PRO A 12 -11.17 -18.34 18.05
C PRO A 12 -10.04 -17.55 17.37
N GLY A 13 -9.10 -17.04 18.17
CA GLY A 13 -7.98 -16.22 17.71
C GLY A 13 -8.12 -14.73 18.04
N ASP A 14 -7.03 -13.99 17.89
CA ASP A 14 -6.96 -12.57 18.19
C ASP A 14 -6.99 -11.68 16.94
N GLU A 15 -6.94 -12.29 15.76
CA GLU A 15 -6.97 -11.59 14.47
C GLU A 15 -7.64 -12.43 13.38
N MET A 16 -8.31 -11.77 12.46
CA MET A 16 -8.89 -12.32 11.25
C MET A 16 -8.55 -11.40 10.08
N GLY A 17 -7.88 -11.95 9.08
CA GLY A 17 -7.62 -11.23 7.84
C GLY A 17 -8.58 -11.66 6.74
N PHE A 18 -8.91 -10.76 5.83
CA PHE A 18 -9.63 -11.10 4.62
C PHE A 18 -9.17 -10.25 3.44
N ASP A 19 -9.24 -10.86 2.25
CA ASP A 19 -9.03 -10.18 1.00
C ASP A 19 -10.38 -9.55 0.57
N PRO A 20 -10.48 -8.23 0.44
CA PRO A 20 -11.71 -7.60 -0.01
C PRO A 20 -12.02 -7.87 -1.50
N GLY A 21 -11.21 -8.69 -2.18
CA GLY A 21 -11.39 -9.03 -3.59
C GLY A 21 -11.10 -7.89 -4.57
N VAL A 22 -10.54 -6.80 -4.09
CA VAL A 22 -10.25 -5.60 -4.91
C VAL A 22 -9.03 -5.82 -5.80
N ILE A 23 -8.09 -6.66 -5.34
CA ILE A 23 -6.85 -6.97 -6.04
C ILE A 23 -6.64 -8.48 -6.01
N PRO A 24 -6.80 -9.18 -7.13
CA PRO A 24 -6.57 -10.63 -7.17
C PRO A 24 -5.15 -10.99 -6.75
N GLY A 25 -5.02 -11.91 -5.81
CA GLY A 25 -3.73 -12.43 -5.36
C GLY A 25 -2.92 -11.52 -4.44
N SER A 26 -3.52 -10.44 -3.93
CA SER A 26 -2.85 -9.49 -3.05
C SER A 26 -2.78 -9.93 -1.58
N GLY A 27 -3.51 -10.98 -1.23
CA GLY A 27 -3.60 -11.47 0.15
C GLY A 27 -4.50 -10.62 1.05
N ASN A 28 -4.43 -10.87 2.34
CA ASN A 28 -5.28 -10.22 3.34
C ASN A 28 -4.71 -8.88 3.78
N PHE A 29 -5.22 -7.77 3.25
CA PHE A 29 -4.82 -6.44 3.73
C PHE A 29 -5.89 -5.69 4.52
N VAL A 30 -7.06 -6.26 4.70
CA VAL A 30 -7.99 -5.81 5.74
C VAL A 30 -7.93 -6.80 6.87
N MET A 31 -7.54 -6.35 8.04
CA MET A 31 -7.47 -7.20 9.22
C MET A 31 -8.39 -6.66 10.30
N ILE A 32 -9.09 -7.60 10.94
CA ILE A 32 -9.86 -7.36 12.14
C ILE A 32 -9.04 -7.91 13.29
N ARG A 33 -8.69 -7.04 14.23
CA ARG A 33 -7.92 -7.43 15.43
C ARG A 33 -8.68 -7.07 16.67
N LYS A 34 -8.64 -7.97 17.66
CA LYS A 34 -9.22 -7.73 18.96
C LYS A 34 -8.65 -6.47 19.61
N ASN A 35 -9.48 -5.68 20.23
CA ASN A 35 -9.17 -4.39 20.85
C ASN A 35 -8.75 -3.26 19.88
N LYS A 36 -8.88 -3.46 18.58
CA LYS A 36 -8.62 -2.46 17.55
C LYS A 36 -9.92 -1.98 16.90
N SER A 37 -9.84 -0.91 16.13
CA SER A 37 -10.93 -0.39 15.30
C SER A 37 -11.25 -1.36 14.15
N LEU A 38 -12.49 -1.33 13.68
CA LEU A 38 -12.88 -2.09 12.50
C LEU A 38 -12.32 -1.44 11.22
N GLY A 39 -12.16 -2.24 10.15
CA GLY A 39 -11.78 -1.71 8.84
C GLY A 39 -10.36 -1.15 8.74
N GLN A 40 -9.42 -1.74 9.46
CA GLN A 40 -8.01 -1.36 9.41
C GLN A 40 -7.32 -1.96 8.19
N TRP A 41 -6.57 -1.10 7.46
CA TRP A 41 -5.75 -1.48 6.33
C TRP A 41 -4.34 -1.84 6.80
N TYR A 42 -3.86 -2.99 6.39
CA TYR A 42 -2.51 -3.45 6.67
C TYR A 42 -1.75 -3.69 5.37
N GLY A 43 -0.44 -3.53 5.40
CA GLY A 43 0.42 -3.79 4.25
C GLY A 43 1.88 -3.87 4.65
N TYR A 44 2.69 -4.33 3.72
CA TYR A 44 4.13 -4.38 3.90
C TYR A 44 4.75 -3.02 3.62
N LYS A 45 5.76 -2.67 4.41
CA LYS A 45 6.54 -1.47 4.15
C LYS A 45 7.60 -1.76 3.10
N ILE A 46 7.63 -0.95 2.04
CA ILE A 46 8.58 -1.06 0.94
C ILE A 46 9.63 0.04 1.12
N ASP A 47 10.91 -0.34 1.08
CA ASP A 47 12.05 0.58 1.14
C ASP A 47 12.62 0.94 -0.23
N GLY A 48 12.05 0.38 -1.30
CA GLY A 48 12.45 0.58 -2.68
C GLY A 48 12.43 -0.71 -3.48
N VAL A 49 13.28 -0.78 -4.49
CA VAL A 49 13.51 -2.00 -5.28
C VAL A 49 14.99 -2.40 -5.18
N TYR A 50 15.28 -3.67 -5.36
CA TYR A 50 16.66 -4.14 -5.41
C TYR A 50 17.33 -3.68 -6.71
N ALA A 51 18.42 -2.93 -6.62
CA ALA A 51 19.19 -2.53 -7.78
C ALA A 51 20.11 -3.66 -8.28
N SER A 52 20.56 -4.55 -7.40
CA SER A 52 21.53 -5.60 -7.72
C SER A 52 21.30 -6.89 -6.89
N GLN A 53 21.88 -8.00 -7.38
CA GLN A 53 21.90 -9.26 -6.63
C GLN A 53 22.71 -9.13 -5.33
N HIS A 54 23.67 -8.24 -5.27
CA HIS A 54 24.46 -7.97 -4.08
C HIS A 54 23.60 -7.44 -2.93
N GLU A 55 22.72 -6.45 -3.21
CA GLU A 55 21.78 -5.93 -2.21
C GLU A 55 20.83 -6.99 -1.68
N ILE A 56 20.36 -7.91 -2.54
CA ILE A 56 19.49 -9.02 -2.12
C ILE A 56 20.23 -9.89 -1.11
N ASN A 57 21.49 -10.21 -1.39
CA ASN A 57 22.30 -11.06 -0.52
C ASN A 57 22.68 -10.36 0.80
N GLU A 58 22.93 -9.05 0.76
CA GLU A 58 23.30 -8.26 1.96
C GLU A 58 22.14 -8.05 2.92
N GLN A 59 20.90 -8.06 2.45
CA GLN A 59 19.73 -7.87 3.32
C GLN A 59 19.56 -9.00 4.33
N GLY A 60 20.16 -10.18 4.08
CA GLY A 60 20.16 -11.30 5.02
C GLY A 60 18.83 -12.04 5.16
N LEU A 61 17.86 -11.77 4.29
CA LEU A 61 16.58 -12.49 4.28
C LEU A 61 16.76 -13.92 3.74
N THR A 62 15.94 -14.82 4.23
CA THR A 62 15.89 -16.22 3.77
C THR A 62 14.63 -16.50 2.95
N GLU A 63 13.56 -15.76 3.22
CA GLU A 63 12.24 -15.94 2.63
C GLU A 63 11.52 -14.60 2.50
N VAL A 64 10.82 -14.40 1.38
CA VAL A 64 9.99 -13.22 1.11
C VAL A 64 8.62 -13.69 0.62
N LEU A 65 7.57 -13.45 1.43
CA LEU A 65 6.18 -13.77 1.11
C LEU A 65 5.98 -15.23 0.65
N GLY A 66 6.62 -16.17 1.34
CA GLY A 66 6.56 -17.60 1.00
C GLY A 66 7.51 -18.03 -0.13
N GLN A 67 8.27 -17.11 -0.71
CA GLN A 67 9.28 -17.41 -1.74
C GLN A 67 10.68 -17.42 -1.14
N LYS A 68 11.50 -18.38 -1.56
CA LYS A 68 12.92 -18.40 -1.15
C LYS A 68 13.64 -17.18 -1.74
N ILE A 69 14.56 -16.60 -0.98
CA ILE A 69 15.33 -15.43 -1.41
C ILE A 69 16.04 -15.66 -2.75
N ALA A 70 16.44 -16.90 -3.07
CA ALA A 70 17.06 -17.24 -4.34
C ALA A 70 16.18 -17.02 -5.59
N SER A 71 14.86 -16.85 -5.42
CA SER A 71 13.92 -16.52 -6.50
C SER A 71 13.74 -15.02 -6.72
N ILE A 72 14.20 -14.20 -5.77
CA ILE A 72 14.13 -12.75 -5.86
C ILE A 72 15.19 -12.23 -6.84
N ARG A 73 14.84 -11.20 -7.61
CA ARG A 73 15.69 -10.64 -8.67
C ARG A 73 15.85 -9.13 -8.50
N PRO A 74 16.91 -8.54 -9.05
CA PRO A 74 16.97 -7.09 -9.23
C PRO A 74 15.72 -6.57 -9.95
N GLY A 75 15.15 -5.47 -9.42
CA GLY A 75 13.86 -4.93 -9.85
C GLY A 75 12.65 -5.37 -9.00
N ASP A 76 12.79 -6.41 -8.19
CA ASP A 76 11.75 -6.79 -7.22
C ASP A 76 11.71 -5.82 -6.04
N TYR A 77 10.55 -5.72 -5.38
CA TYR A 77 10.38 -4.86 -4.22
C TYR A 77 11.22 -5.32 -3.04
N ARG A 78 11.90 -4.36 -2.41
CA ARG A 78 12.63 -4.54 -1.17
C ARG A 78 11.71 -4.25 0.01
N PHE A 79 11.20 -5.30 0.63
CA PHE A 79 10.36 -5.21 1.81
C PHE A 79 11.20 -5.04 3.06
N ARG A 80 10.64 -4.29 4.02
CA ARG A 80 11.25 -4.12 5.33
C ARG A 80 10.84 -5.24 6.27
N ASP A 81 11.82 -5.95 6.80
CA ASP A 81 11.65 -6.87 7.92
C ASP A 81 11.41 -6.02 9.19
N GLN A 82 10.19 -6.10 9.74
CA GLN A 82 9.77 -5.28 10.87
C GLN A 82 10.17 -5.89 12.22
N ASN A 83 10.25 -7.20 12.29
CA ASN A 83 10.54 -7.93 13.52
C ASN A 83 12.00 -8.43 13.58
N GLY A 84 12.76 -8.37 12.48
CA GLY A 84 14.16 -8.75 12.41
C GLY A 84 14.41 -10.26 12.41
N ASP A 85 13.43 -11.07 11.96
CA ASP A 85 13.55 -12.54 11.96
C ASP A 85 14.20 -13.11 10.70
N GLY A 86 14.55 -12.24 9.73
CA GLY A 86 15.17 -12.62 8.45
C GLY A 86 14.16 -13.19 7.44
N LYS A 87 12.87 -12.95 7.63
CA LYS A 87 11.81 -13.35 6.71
C LYS A 87 10.79 -12.23 6.56
N ILE A 88 10.16 -12.17 5.42
CA ILE A 88 8.99 -11.30 5.20
C ILE A 88 7.73 -12.15 5.23
N THR A 89 6.95 -11.99 6.27
CA THR A 89 5.74 -12.77 6.55
C THR A 89 4.58 -11.87 6.96
N THR A 90 3.44 -12.43 7.29
CA THR A 90 2.30 -11.66 7.84
C THR A 90 2.62 -10.95 9.15
N ALA A 91 3.69 -11.36 9.86
CA ALA A 91 4.16 -10.69 11.06
C ALA A 91 4.76 -9.29 10.79
N ASP A 92 5.18 -9.03 9.54
CA ASP A 92 5.75 -7.74 9.10
C ASP A 92 4.70 -6.76 8.58
N LEU A 93 3.42 -7.13 8.64
CA LEU A 93 2.33 -6.24 8.26
C LEU A 93 2.24 -5.06 9.22
N VAL A 94 2.26 -3.85 8.69
CA VAL A 94 2.08 -2.60 9.43
C VAL A 94 0.70 -2.00 9.18
N LEU A 95 0.17 -1.31 10.17
CA LEU A 95 -1.07 -0.55 10.02
C LEU A 95 -0.83 0.64 9.10
N LEU A 96 -1.54 0.69 7.98
CA LEU A 96 -1.50 1.78 7.01
C LEU A 96 -2.56 2.84 7.29
N GLY A 97 -3.66 2.47 7.91
CA GLY A 97 -4.73 3.38 8.28
C GLY A 97 -6.05 2.65 8.54
N SER A 98 -7.10 3.42 8.74
CA SER A 98 -8.45 2.92 8.98
C SER A 98 -9.41 3.47 7.92
N GLY A 99 -10.34 2.65 7.46
CA GLY A 99 -11.44 3.10 6.61
C GLY A 99 -12.49 3.94 7.37
N GLU A 100 -12.48 3.88 8.71
CA GLU A 100 -13.37 4.68 9.54
C GLU A 100 -12.74 6.05 9.81
N PRO A 101 -13.47 7.16 9.57
CA PRO A 101 -12.99 8.48 9.93
C PRO A 101 -12.96 8.68 11.45
N ASP A 102 -11.95 9.40 11.93
CA ASP A 102 -11.82 9.78 13.34
C ASP A 102 -12.97 10.70 13.76
N PHE A 103 -13.36 11.60 12.86
CA PHE A 103 -14.53 12.44 13.09
C PHE A 103 -15.17 12.90 11.78
N THR A 104 -16.48 13.14 11.85
CA THR A 104 -17.29 13.71 10.78
C THR A 104 -18.09 14.89 11.32
N GLY A 105 -18.35 15.88 10.50
CA GLY A 105 -19.16 17.01 10.90
C GLY A 105 -19.85 17.68 9.72
N GLY A 106 -20.81 18.52 10.07
CA GLY A 106 -21.50 19.35 9.10
C GLY A 106 -21.92 20.66 9.74
N LEU A 107 -21.92 21.72 8.94
CA LEU A 107 -22.41 23.04 9.30
C LEU A 107 -23.34 23.52 8.19
N THR A 108 -24.54 23.89 8.58
CA THR A 108 -25.47 24.57 7.67
C THR A 108 -25.75 25.97 8.24
N ASN A 109 -25.51 26.99 7.44
CA ASN A 109 -25.82 28.38 7.77
C ASN A 109 -26.78 28.92 6.74
N THR A 110 -27.84 29.58 7.21
CA THR A 110 -28.81 30.22 6.35
C THR A 110 -28.98 31.68 6.77
N VAL A 111 -28.74 32.59 5.83
CA VAL A 111 -28.87 34.01 6.01
C VAL A 111 -29.97 34.53 5.06
N SER A 112 -30.93 35.25 5.59
CA SER A 112 -32.00 35.86 4.80
C SER A 112 -32.03 37.36 5.02
N TYR A 113 -32.11 38.11 3.93
CA TYR A 113 -32.26 39.57 3.97
C TYR A 113 -33.27 40.01 2.90
N LYS A 114 -34.36 40.61 3.33
CA LYS A 114 -35.48 40.98 2.45
C LYS A 114 -35.97 39.79 1.62
N ASN A 115 -35.83 39.86 0.29
CA ASN A 115 -36.25 38.84 -0.66
C ASN A 115 -35.10 37.89 -1.08
N LEU A 116 -33.93 38.02 -0.45
CA LEU A 116 -32.76 37.22 -0.73
C LEU A 116 -32.49 36.24 0.43
N SER A 117 -32.30 34.97 0.13
CA SER A 117 -31.86 33.95 1.09
C SER A 117 -30.65 33.23 0.54
N LEU A 118 -29.62 33.12 1.36
CA LEU A 118 -28.40 32.33 1.08
C LEU A 118 -28.31 31.22 2.11
N SER A 119 -28.23 29.99 1.62
CA SER A 119 -27.96 28.79 2.45
C SER A 119 -26.66 28.15 2.02
N VAL A 120 -25.74 27.95 2.96
CA VAL A 120 -24.46 27.31 2.78
C VAL A 120 -24.42 26.07 3.66
N ALA A 121 -24.32 24.88 3.05
CA ALA A 121 -24.13 23.62 3.74
C ALA A 121 -22.70 23.10 3.48
N MET A 122 -21.99 22.78 4.55
CA MET A 122 -20.64 22.18 4.50
C MET A 122 -20.65 20.86 5.24
N GLN A 123 -19.98 19.87 4.66
CA GLN A 123 -19.72 18.58 5.32
C GLN A 123 -18.23 18.30 5.26
N PHE A 124 -17.71 17.67 6.31
CA PHE A 124 -16.31 17.27 6.37
C PHE A 124 -16.17 15.91 7.08
N SER A 125 -15.14 15.18 6.65
CA SER A 125 -14.72 13.92 7.24
C SER A 125 -13.20 13.93 7.32
N TYR A 126 -12.64 13.44 8.41
CA TYR A 126 -11.20 13.44 8.64
C TYR A 126 -10.73 12.10 9.21
N GLY A 127 -9.52 11.65 8.82
CA GLY A 127 -8.85 10.49 9.37
C GLY A 127 -9.11 9.18 8.61
N ALA A 128 -10.08 9.15 7.69
CA ALA A 128 -10.32 7.94 6.90
C ALA A 128 -9.22 7.72 5.86
N THR A 129 -8.75 6.48 5.76
CA THR A 129 -7.84 6.01 4.72
C THR A 129 -8.63 5.26 3.66
N VAL A 130 -8.46 5.64 2.40
CA VAL A 130 -9.14 5.01 1.26
C VAL A 130 -8.11 4.36 0.34
N PHE A 131 -8.35 3.10 -0.01
CA PHE A 131 -7.54 2.42 -1.01
C PHE A 131 -7.91 2.88 -2.43
N ASN A 132 -6.92 3.39 -3.17
CA ASN A 132 -7.12 3.82 -4.55
C ASN A 132 -6.86 2.68 -5.53
N ALA A 133 -7.89 1.86 -5.79
CA ALA A 133 -7.82 0.72 -6.70
C ALA A 133 -7.51 1.13 -8.16
N ASN A 134 -7.98 2.31 -8.59
CA ASN A 134 -7.68 2.81 -9.93
C ASN A 134 -6.20 3.12 -10.09
N LEU A 135 -5.60 3.79 -9.12
CA LEU A 135 -4.15 4.06 -9.14
C LEU A 135 -3.36 2.76 -9.16
N HIS A 136 -3.75 1.78 -8.32
CA HIS A 136 -3.12 0.47 -8.32
C HIS A 136 -3.17 -0.20 -9.69
N SER A 137 -4.34 -0.21 -10.35
CA SER A 137 -4.50 -0.79 -11.70
C SER A 137 -3.62 -0.08 -12.74
N LEU A 138 -3.56 1.26 -12.70
CA LEU A 138 -2.78 2.08 -13.63
C LEU A 138 -1.26 2.00 -13.40
N THR A 139 -0.83 1.54 -12.23
CA THR A 139 0.59 1.41 -11.87
C THR A 139 1.09 -0.02 -11.83
N SER A 140 0.21 -1.02 -11.92
CA SER A 140 0.58 -2.43 -11.78
C SER A 140 1.32 -3.01 -12.98
N GLY A 141 1.20 -2.40 -14.17
CA GLY A 141 1.76 -2.94 -15.41
C GLY A 141 1.19 -4.29 -15.85
N ARG A 142 0.09 -4.74 -15.22
CA ARG A 142 -0.57 -6.02 -15.50
C ARG A 142 -1.69 -5.84 -16.53
N ASP A 143 -2.07 -6.93 -17.17
CA ASP A 143 -3.31 -7.10 -17.95
C ASP A 143 -3.49 -6.16 -19.16
N GLY A 144 -2.39 -5.55 -19.66
CA GLY A 144 -2.45 -4.71 -20.88
C GLY A 144 -3.27 -3.43 -20.73
N HIS A 145 -3.58 -3.01 -19.51
CA HIS A 145 -4.26 -1.74 -19.25
C HIS A 145 -3.36 -0.53 -19.52
N ASN A 146 -3.97 0.61 -19.80
CA ASN A 146 -3.26 1.88 -19.90
C ASN A 146 -2.56 2.18 -18.55
N GLN A 147 -1.33 2.70 -18.65
CA GLN A 147 -0.52 3.10 -17.51
C GLN A 147 -0.41 4.63 -17.45
N ILE A 148 -0.15 5.15 -16.27
CA ILE A 148 0.18 6.57 -16.11
C ILE A 148 1.59 6.84 -16.66
N ALA A 149 1.80 8.04 -17.23
CA ALA A 149 3.07 8.41 -17.86
C ALA A 149 4.27 8.33 -16.90
N GLU A 150 4.04 8.53 -15.60
CA GLU A 150 5.07 8.43 -14.58
C GLU A 150 5.70 7.04 -14.46
N MET A 151 4.96 5.98 -14.85
CA MET A 151 5.49 4.62 -14.80
C MET A 151 6.69 4.43 -15.73
N ASN A 152 6.67 5.03 -16.93
CA ASN A 152 7.81 4.96 -17.85
C ASN A 152 9.07 5.61 -17.27
N ALA A 153 8.91 6.69 -16.51
CA ALA A 153 10.04 7.43 -15.95
C ALA A 153 10.56 6.84 -14.62
N LYS A 154 9.69 6.17 -13.87
CA LYS A 154 10.01 5.69 -12.50
C LYS A 154 10.17 4.18 -12.38
N SER A 155 9.81 3.40 -13.41
CA SER A 155 10.01 1.96 -13.39
C SER A 155 11.48 1.59 -13.40
N TRP A 156 11.84 0.63 -12.58
CA TRP A 156 13.17 0.05 -12.63
C TRP A 156 13.41 -0.65 -13.98
N SER A 157 14.58 -0.47 -14.55
CA SER A 157 15.03 -1.20 -15.73
C SER A 157 16.53 -1.49 -15.65
N PRO A 158 16.99 -2.66 -16.10
CA PRO A 158 18.41 -2.99 -16.07
C PRO A 158 19.19 -2.15 -17.06
N THR A 159 20.43 -1.83 -16.73
CA THR A 159 21.41 -1.37 -17.72
C THR A 159 21.89 -2.56 -18.55
N LEU A 160 21.75 -2.48 -19.86
CA LEU A 160 22.18 -3.52 -20.78
C LEU A 160 23.51 -3.15 -21.44
N TYR A 161 24.37 -4.15 -21.58
CA TYR A 161 25.69 -4.02 -22.18
C TYR A 161 25.78 -4.84 -23.48
N ASP A 162 26.54 -4.37 -24.45
CA ASP A 162 26.87 -5.13 -25.65
C ASP A 162 27.94 -6.22 -25.37
N ALA A 163 28.31 -6.98 -26.39
CA ALA A 163 29.31 -8.05 -26.25
C ALA A 163 30.71 -7.53 -25.87
N ASP A 164 30.99 -6.24 -26.13
CA ASP A 164 32.26 -5.58 -25.84
C ASP A 164 32.25 -4.88 -24.45
N GLY A 165 31.12 -4.95 -23.73
CA GLY A 165 30.95 -4.37 -22.38
C GLY A 165 30.58 -2.89 -22.40
N ASN A 166 30.23 -2.30 -23.55
CA ASN A 166 29.75 -0.92 -23.61
C ASN A 166 28.26 -0.87 -23.26
N VAL A 167 27.80 0.22 -22.66
CA VAL A 167 26.39 0.44 -22.35
C VAL A 167 25.59 0.55 -23.65
N PHE A 168 24.77 -0.45 -23.92
CA PHE A 168 23.83 -0.46 -25.05
C PHE A 168 22.52 0.24 -24.69
N PHE A 169 22.06 0.06 -23.46
CA PHE A 169 20.86 0.70 -22.91
C PHE A 169 21.12 1.11 -21.47
N ALA A 170 21.03 2.39 -21.18
CA ALA A 170 21.14 2.89 -19.81
C ALA A 170 19.80 2.67 -19.08
N GLY A 171 19.76 1.70 -18.19
CA GLY A 171 18.59 1.41 -17.39
C GLY A 171 18.34 2.44 -16.30
N ASN A 172 17.12 2.41 -15.75
CA ASN A 172 16.76 3.16 -14.55
C ASN A 172 16.95 2.26 -13.32
N ASN A 173 18.15 2.24 -12.77
CA ASN A 173 18.49 1.43 -11.59
C ASN A 173 18.18 2.16 -10.27
N GLU A 174 17.74 3.42 -10.33
CA GLU A 174 17.44 4.26 -9.16
C GLU A 174 15.92 4.39 -8.91
N ALA A 175 15.12 3.45 -9.42
CA ALA A 175 13.68 3.45 -9.18
C ALA A 175 13.40 3.44 -7.65
N LYS A 176 12.59 4.41 -7.21
CA LYS A 176 12.27 4.66 -5.80
C LYS A 176 10.82 4.32 -5.50
#